data_5356aeb58ba5bc364079d54ac7311d35
#
_entry.id   5356aeb58ba5bc364079d54ac7311d35
#
_cell.length_a   1.000
_cell.length_b   1.000
_cell.length_c   1.000
_cell.angle_alpha   90.00
_cell.angle_beta   90.00
_cell.angle_gamma   90.00
#
_symmetry.space_group_name_H-M   'P 1'
#
loop_
_entity.id
_entity.type
_entity.pdbx_description
1 polymer ?
#
loop_
_entity_poly.entity_id
_entity_poly.type
_entity_poly.pdbx_seq_one_letter_code
_entity_poly.pdbx_strand_id
1 'polypeptide(L)'
;MQSFTELYEVERRYEELAHRMSTPDAAANADEYARMMRDYKELTPLIEEYRRYTDLQQQEADAKEMLAAESDPAFAAMVQQELCEIGRNLAQSEENLRLLLIPKDADDEKSVILEIRAGAGGEEAALFAHSLWRMYTMYAARRGWQCETISENPTELGGVKEIVFSVEGPDVYSRLKFESGVHRVQRVPETETQGRIHTSTVTVAVMPEAEEVELEINPKDLRIDTFRSSGAGGQHINKTLSAIRVTHLPTGMVVECQDQRSQRENKDRALKVLRSRLLQQKQDAYDEEYNARRQSQVGSGDRSEKIRTYNFPQDRVTDHRIGLTLRNLQGVLDGDLDRVVEPLILADREEKLKQSSTEEGK
;
A
#
# COMPACT_ATOMS: atom_id res chain seq x y z
N MET A 1 -17.21 -5.21 25.52
CA MET A 1 -16.87 -6.60 25.20
C MET A 1 -17.60 -6.99 23.94
N GLN A 2 -17.19 -6.43 22.79
CA GLN A 2 -17.62 -6.97 21.52
C GLN A 2 -16.81 -8.25 21.30
N SER A 3 -17.54 -9.30 21.25
CA SER A 3 -17.04 -10.65 21.32
C SER A 3 -16.29 -10.95 20.03
N PHE A 4 -15.10 -11.51 20.16
CA PHE A 4 -14.41 -12.23 19.09
C PHE A 4 -15.26 -13.42 18.54
N THR A 5 -16.57 -13.34 18.69
CA THR A 5 -17.54 -14.37 18.23
C THR A 5 -17.51 -14.51 16.71
N GLU A 6 -17.20 -13.42 15.98
CA GLU A 6 -17.03 -13.43 14.54
C GLU A 6 -15.76 -14.16 14.12
N LEU A 7 -14.75 -14.23 14.99
CA LEU A 7 -13.50 -14.97 14.71
C LEU A 7 -13.70 -16.47 14.58
N TYR A 8 -14.75 -17.01 15.20
CA TYR A 8 -15.11 -18.43 14.99
C TYR A 8 -15.50 -18.71 13.54
N GLU A 9 -16.18 -17.79 12.87
CA GLU A 9 -16.50 -17.95 11.45
C GLU A 9 -15.24 -17.84 10.58
N VAL A 10 -14.30 -16.97 10.94
CA VAL A 10 -13.01 -16.83 10.27
C VAL A 10 -12.16 -18.09 10.45
N GLU A 11 -12.16 -18.68 11.66
CA GLU A 11 -11.47 -19.95 11.93
C GLU A 11 -12.06 -21.09 11.10
N ARG A 12 -13.39 -21.19 11.01
CA ARG A 12 -14.05 -22.18 10.15
C ARG A 12 -13.64 -22.02 8.68
N ARG A 13 -13.61 -20.77 8.18
CA ARG A 13 -13.16 -20.46 6.81
C ARG A 13 -11.70 -20.88 6.59
N TYR A 14 -10.85 -20.63 7.57
CA TYR A 14 -9.44 -21.04 7.52
C TYR A 14 -9.28 -22.56 7.43
N GLU A 15 -10.05 -23.32 8.19
CA GLU A 15 -10.06 -24.78 8.14
C GLU A 15 -10.62 -25.32 6.83
N GLU A 16 -11.68 -24.69 6.30
CA GLU A 16 -12.22 -24.99 4.98
C GLU A 16 -11.18 -24.76 3.86
N LEU A 17 -10.41 -23.65 3.93
CA LEU A 17 -9.31 -23.38 3.00
C LEU A 17 -8.21 -24.43 3.10
N ALA A 18 -7.77 -24.77 4.31
CA ALA A 18 -6.79 -25.82 4.55
C ALA A 18 -7.23 -27.18 3.99
N HIS A 19 -8.51 -27.52 4.20
CA HIS A 19 -9.09 -28.76 3.67
C HIS A 19 -9.15 -28.75 2.13
N ARG A 20 -9.61 -27.66 1.51
CA ARG A 20 -9.64 -27.52 0.05
C ARG A 20 -8.25 -27.62 -0.57
N MET A 21 -7.25 -26.98 0.02
CA MET A 21 -5.85 -27.05 -0.43
C MET A 21 -5.25 -28.45 -0.33
N SER A 22 -5.73 -29.29 0.59
CA SER A 22 -5.27 -30.68 0.74
C SER A 22 -5.90 -31.65 -0.27
N THR A 23 -6.90 -31.22 -1.05
CA THR A 23 -7.56 -32.08 -2.04
C THR A 23 -6.71 -32.19 -3.32
N PRO A 24 -6.67 -33.35 -3.97
CA PRO A 24 -5.89 -33.55 -5.21
C PRO A 24 -6.31 -32.62 -6.36
N ASP A 25 -7.57 -32.21 -6.39
CA ASP A 25 -8.13 -31.33 -7.42
C ASP A 25 -7.70 -29.87 -7.27
N ALA A 26 -7.26 -29.46 -6.08
CA ALA A 26 -6.81 -28.09 -5.82
C ALA A 26 -5.60 -27.69 -6.68
N ALA A 27 -4.70 -28.63 -6.96
CA ALA A 27 -3.51 -28.40 -7.79
C ALA A 27 -3.82 -28.31 -9.30
N ALA A 28 -5.03 -28.65 -9.74
CA ALA A 28 -5.40 -28.62 -11.15
C ALA A 28 -5.55 -27.18 -11.71
N ASN A 29 -5.84 -26.21 -10.84
CA ASN A 29 -5.95 -24.78 -11.20
C ASN A 29 -4.91 -23.96 -10.41
N ALA A 30 -3.78 -23.66 -11.05
CA ALA A 30 -2.66 -22.96 -10.40
C ALA A 30 -3.05 -21.58 -9.87
N ASP A 31 -3.89 -20.84 -10.58
CA ASP A 31 -4.31 -19.48 -10.17
C ASP A 31 -5.24 -19.51 -8.96
N GLU A 32 -6.17 -20.47 -8.93
CA GLU A 32 -7.08 -20.64 -7.80
C GLU A 32 -6.32 -21.12 -6.55
N TYR A 33 -5.37 -22.04 -6.73
CA TYR A 33 -4.50 -22.51 -5.66
C TYR A 33 -3.63 -21.39 -5.08
N ALA A 34 -3.07 -20.54 -5.94
CA ALA A 34 -2.26 -19.40 -5.52
C ALA A 34 -3.10 -18.35 -4.72
N ARG A 35 -4.39 -18.16 -5.06
CA ARG A 35 -5.31 -17.31 -4.29
C ARG A 35 -5.60 -17.92 -2.92
N MET A 36 -5.97 -19.22 -2.87
CA MET A 36 -6.24 -19.92 -1.62
C MET A 36 -5.02 -19.90 -0.70
N MET A 37 -3.81 -20.08 -1.24
CA MET A 37 -2.57 -20.03 -0.47
C MET A 37 -2.30 -18.63 0.11
N ARG A 38 -2.61 -17.56 -0.62
CA ARG A 38 -2.51 -16.19 -0.11
C ARG A 38 -3.50 -15.95 1.03
N ASP A 39 -4.77 -16.27 0.82
CA ASP A 39 -5.82 -16.13 1.85
C ASP A 39 -5.46 -16.93 3.11
N TYR A 40 -4.98 -18.17 2.94
CA TYR A 40 -4.55 -19.03 4.04
C TYR A 40 -3.39 -18.40 4.83
N LYS A 41 -2.34 -17.93 4.12
CA LYS A 41 -1.18 -17.28 4.73
C LYS A 41 -1.54 -16.00 5.45
N GLU A 42 -2.48 -15.23 4.92
CA GLU A 42 -2.97 -13.99 5.53
C GLU A 42 -3.73 -14.24 6.83
N LEU A 43 -4.58 -15.26 6.86
CA LEU A 43 -5.38 -15.61 8.04
C LEU A 43 -4.57 -16.34 9.12
N THR A 44 -3.47 -17.00 8.76
CA THR A 44 -2.67 -17.82 9.70
C THR A 44 -2.29 -17.09 10.98
N PRO A 45 -1.67 -15.90 10.97
CA PRO A 45 -1.26 -15.23 12.21
C PRO A 45 -2.45 -14.83 13.09
N LEU A 46 -3.58 -14.49 12.49
CA LEU A 46 -4.83 -14.16 13.22
C LEU A 46 -5.39 -15.40 13.93
N ILE A 47 -5.44 -16.55 13.22
CA ILE A 47 -5.98 -17.78 13.77
C ILE A 47 -5.06 -18.38 14.84
N GLU A 48 -3.74 -18.31 14.67
CA GLU A 48 -2.78 -18.75 15.68
C GLU A 48 -2.94 -17.94 16.99
N GLU A 49 -3.06 -16.61 16.90
CA GLU A 49 -3.27 -15.78 18.08
C GLU A 49 -4.66 -15.98 18.69
N TYR A 50 -5.70 -16.19 17.87
CA TYR A 50 -7.04 -16.50 18.35
C TYR A 50 -7.09 -17.83 19.13
N ARG A 51 -6.42 -18.87 18.61
CA ARG A 51 -6.29 -20.17 19.31
C ARG A 51 -5.54 -20.02 20.63
N ARG A 52 -4.47 -19.23 20.63
CA ARG A 52 -3.74 -18.90 21.86
C ARG A 52 -4.62 -18.17 22.87
N TYR A 53 -5.42 -17.22 22.43
CA TYR A 53 -6.36 -16.48 23.28
C TYR A 53 -7.42 -17.40 23.90
N THR A 54 -8.04 -18.27 23.10
CA THR A 54 -9.04 -19.23 23.57
C THR A 54 -8.44 -20.26 24.53
N ASP A 55 -7.22 -20.72 24.29
CA ASP A 55 -6.51 -21.63 25.19
C ASP A 55 -6.20 -20.95 26.54
N LEU A 56 -5.75 -19.71 26.53
CA LEU A 56 -5.53 -18.91 27.76
C LEU A 56 -6.85 -18.65 28.52
N GLN A 57 -7.97 -18.44 27.83
CA GLN A 57 -9.28 -18.32 28.48
C GLN A 57 -9.70 -19.62 29.17
N GLN A 58 -9.43 -20.76 28.52
CA GLN A 58 -9.72 -22.06 29.14
C GLN A 58 -8.83 -22.30 30.35
N GLN A 59 -7.53 -22.01 30.26
CA GLN A 59 -6.61 -22.11 31.41
C GLN A 59 -7.03 -21.20 32.57
N GLU A 60 -7.51 -19.98 32.27
CA GLU A 60 -8.03 -19.07 33.31
C GLU A 60 -9.26 -19.66 34.00
N ALA A 61 -10.19 -20.25 33.25
CA ALA A 61 -11.39 -20.89 33.79
C ALA A 61 -11.03 -22.09 34.67
N ASP A 62 -10.15 -22.97 34.20
CA ASP A 62 -9.69 -24.14 34.92
C ASP A 62 -8.95 -23.75 36.21
N ALA A 63 -8.09 -22.75 36.19
CA ALA A 63 -7.38 -22.24 37.35
C ALA A 63 -8.34 -21.61 38.39
N LYS A 64 -9.40 -20.91 37.95
CA LYS A 64 -10.43 -20.36 38.80
C LYS A 64 -11.26 -21.48 39.48
N GLU A 65 -11.57 -22.55 38.75
CA GLU A 65 -12.25 -23.72 39.28
C GLU A 65 -11.40 -24.44 40.33
N MET A 66 -10.10 -24.65 40.05
CA MET A 66 -9.14 -25.21 41.00
C MET A 66 -9.04 -24.37 42.28
N LEU A 67 -8.95 -23.05 42.14
CA LEU A 67 -8.88 -22.15 43.31
C LEU A 67 -10.13 -22.21 44.16
N ALA A 68 -11.31 -22.40 43.55
CA ALA A 68 -12.59 -22.51 44.27
C ALA A 68 -12.76 -23.84 45.00
N ALA A 69 -12.11 -24.91 44.52
CA ALA A 69 -12.21 -26.25 45.10
C ALA A 69 -11.13 -26.54 46.18
N GLU A 70 -10.09 -25.70 46.27
CA GLU A 70 -8.90 -25.97 47.09
C GLU A 70 -9.02 -25.30 48.47
N SER A 71 -8.56 -26.03 49.50
CA SER A 71 -8.55 -25.57 50.89
C SER A 71 -7.13 -25.32 51.44
N ASP A 72 -6.08 -25.74 50.74
CA ASP A 72 -4.70 -25.51 51.16
C ASP A 72 -4.24 -24.09 50.81
N PRO A 73 -3.85 -23.25 51.79
CA PRO A 73 -3.41 -21.88 51.55
C PRO A 73 -2.14 -21.78 50.69
N ALA A 74 -1.24 -22.75 50.75
CA ALA A 74 0.01 -22.73 50.00
C ALA A 74 -0.26 -23.00 48.49
N PHE A 75 -1.12 -23.95 48.22
CA PHE A 75 -1.55 -24.27 46.84
C PHE A 75 -2.39 -23.11 46.25
N ALA A 76 -3.32 -22.55 47.05
CA ALA A 76 -4.11 -21.40 46.63
C ALA A 76 -3.26 -20.18 46.23
N ALA A 77 -2.16 -19.92 47.00
CA ALA A 77 -1.22 -18.85 46.63
C ALA A 77 -0.49 -19.10 45.29
N MET A 78 -0.14 -20.35 45.02
CA MET A 78 0.49 -20.71 43.74
C MET A 78 -0.46 -20.55 42.56
N VAL A 79 -1.69 -21.02 42.66
CA VAL A 79 -2.74 -20.85 41.64
C VAL A 79 -3.07 -19.37 41.42
N GLN A 80 -3.05 -18.59 42.50
CA GLN A 80 -3.29 -17.15 42.42
C GLN A 80 -2.18 -16.41 41.67
N GLN A 81 -0.92 -16.86 41.80
CA GLN A 81 0.21 -16.35 41.01
C GLN A 81 0.05 -16.73 39.54
N GLU A 82 -0.30 -17.96 39.24
CA GLU A 82 -0.55 -18.46 37.87
C GLU A 82 -1.70 -17.67 37.20
N LEU A 83 -2.81 -17.43 37.90
CA LEU A 83 -3.90 -16.60 37.42
C LEU A 83 -3.46 -15.18 37.08
N CYS A 84 -2.51 -14.61 37.84
CA CYS A 84 -1.96 -13.28 37.53
C CYS A 84 -1.11 -13.28 36.27
N GLU A 85 -0.40 -14.38 35.99
CA GLU A 85 0.40 -14.55 34.73
C GLU A 85 -0.52 -14.79 33.54
N ILE A 86 -1.52 -15.66 33.67
CA ILE A 86 -2.53 -15.89 32.64
C ILE A 86 -3.26 -14.59 32.29
N GLY A 87 -3.67 -13.81 33.30
CA GLY A 87 -4.34 -12.53 33.09
C GLY A 87 -3.49 -11.51 32.29
N ARG A 88 -2.17 -11.47 32.53
CA ARG A 88 -1.25 -10.64 31.75
C ARG A 88 -1.13 -11.12 30.30
N ASN A 89 -1.02 -12.44 30.12
CA ASN A 89 -0.92 -13.05 28.80
C ASN A 89 -2.24 -12.87 28.00
N LEU A 90 -3.40 -12.95 28.66
CA LEU A 90 -4.70 -12.68 28.05
C LEU A 90 -4.81 -11.23 27.57
N ALA A 91 -4.42 -10.27 28.39
CA ALA A 91 -4.43 -8.85 28.00
C ALA A 91 -3.52 -8.58 26.80
N GLN A 92 -2.33 -9.19 26.77
CA GLN A 92 -1.41 -9.07 25.66
C GLN A 92 -1.96 -9.73 24.38
N SER A 93 -2.56 -10.92 24.51
CA SER A 93 -3.15 -11.63 23.37
C SER A 93 -4.37 -10.89 22.82
N GLU A 94 -5.19 -10.30 23.67
CA GLU A 94 -6.31 -9.44 23.26
C GLU A 94 -5.84 -8.22 22.47
N GLU A 95 -4.78 -7.56 22.89
CA GLU A 95 -4.18 -6.44 22.17
C GLU A 95 -3.60 -6.87 20.82
N ASN A 96 -2.90 -8.00 20.78
CA ASN A 96 -2.39 -8.58 19.53
C ASN A 96 -3.52 -8.91 18.54
N LEU A 97 -4.61 -9.51 19.02
CA LEU A 97 -5.80 -9.79 18.19
C LEU A 97 -6.41 -8.52 17.61
N ARG A 98 -6.54 -7.48 18.42
CA ARG A 98 -7.04 -6.18 17.94
C ARG A 98 -6.14 -5.61 16.85
N LEU A 99 -4.81 -5.72 16.99
CA LEU A 99 -3.85 -5.28 15.98
C LEU A 99 -3.94 -6.10 14.67
N LEU A 100 -4.20 -7.40 14.77
CA LEU A 100 -4.33 -8.29 13.62
C LEU A 100 -5.67 -8.14 12.89
N LEU A 101 -6.71 -7.65 13.58
CA LEU A 101 -8.01 -7.36 12.99
C LEU A 101 -8.06 -6.05 12.20
N ILE A 102 -7.04 -5.19 12.32
CA ILE A 102 -6.96 -3.99 11.49
C ILE A 102 -6.82 -4.41 10.03
N PRO A 103 -7.74 -3.98 9.14
CA PRO A 103 -7.65 -4.33 7.73
C PRO A 103 -6.32 -3.79 7.17
N LYS A 104 -5.55 -4.68 6.54
CA LYS A 104 -4.38 -4.28 5.79
C LYS A 104 -4.81 -3.43 4.59
N ASP A 105 -4.01 -2.44 4.25
CA ASP A 105 -4.18 -1.71 3.02
C ASP A 105 -3.91 -2.68 1.84
N ALA A 106 -4.78 -2.70 0.84
CA ALA A 106 -4.63 -3.56 -0.34
C ALA A 106 -3.30 -3.30 -1.09
N ASP A 107 -2.74 -2.10 -0.91
CA ASP A 107 -1.47 -1.72 -1.52
C ASP A 107 -0.24 -2.14 -0.69
N ASP A 108 -0.39 -2.59 0.57
CA ASP A 108 0.73 -2.84 1.49
C ASP A 108 1.77 -3.86 0.98
N GLU A 109 1.34 -4.85 0.20
CA GLU A 109 2.22 -5.88 -0.38
C GLU A 109 2.90 -5.43 -1.68
N LYS A 110 2.49 -4.30 -2.26
CA LYS A 110 2.98 -3.83 -3.56
C LYS A 110 4.40 -3.28 -3.47
N SER A 111 5.12 -3.40 -4.58
CA SER A 111 6.32 -2.63 -4.87
C SER A 111 5.98 -1.14 -4.95
N VAL A 112 6.98 -0.28 -4.82
CA VAL A 112 6.76 1.17 -4.82
C VAL A 112 7.62 1.88 -5.84
N ILE A 113 7.10 3.01 -6.31
CA ILE A 113 7.85 4.03 -7.02
C ILE A 113 8.05 5.20 -6.07
N LEU A 114 9.31 5.52 -5.76
CA LEU A 114 9.68 6.70 -4.98
C LEU A 114 10.12 7.81 -5.92
N GLU A 115 9.59 8.99 -5.65
CA GLU A 115 10.01 10.22 -6.30
C GLU A 115 10.54 11.18 -5.24
N ILE A 116 11.78 11.62 -5.39
CA ILE A 116 12.44 12.59 -4.51
C ILE A 116 12.72 13.84 -5.33
N ARG A 117 12.22 14.99 -4.87
CA ARG A 117 12.45 16.29 -5.51
C ARG A 117 13.04 17.29 -4.54
N ALA A 118 14.07 18.01 -5.00
CA ALA A 118 14.59 19.17 -4.29
C ALA A 118 13.52 20.26 -4.20
N GLY A 119 13.24 20.70 -2.96
CA GLY A 119 12.30 21.78 -2.68
C GLY A 119 13.00 23.13 -2.46
N ALA A 120 12.62 23.84 -1.40
CA ALA A 120 13.25 25.11 -1.05
C ALA A 120 14.67 24.92 -0.52
N GLY A 121 15.67 25.59 -1.13
CA GLY A 121 17.07 25.54 -0.68
C GLY A 121 18.11 25.48 -1.82
N GLY A 122 17.65 25.44 -3.08
CA GLY A 122 18.53 25.42 -4.24
C GLY A 122 19.45 24.19 -4.25
N GLU A 123 20.76 24.38 -4.46
CA GLU A 123 21.74 23.30 -4.55
C GLU A 123 21.84 22.45 -3.28
N GLU A 124 21.68 23.07 -2.11
CA GLU A 124 21.67 22.35 -0.84
C GLU A 124 20.50 21.35 -0.74
N ALA A 125 19.32 21.71 -1.26
CA ALA A 125 18.19 20.80 -1.34
C ALA A 125 18.50 19.62 -2.29
N ALA A 126 19.19 19.87 -3.40
CA ALA A 126 19.60 18.83 -4.34
C ALA A 126 20.64 17.85 -3.74
N LEU A 127 21.60 18.34 -2.98
CA LEU A 127 22.56 17.52 -2.25
C LEU A 127 21.87 16.67 -1.17
N PHE A 128 20.87 17.25 -0.48
CA PHE A 128 20.12 16.50 0.51
C PHE A 128 19.18 15.47 -0.14
N ALA A 129 18.59 15.76 -1.30
CA ALA A 129 17.80 14.79 -2.06
C ALA A 129 18.65 13.55 -2.43
N HIS A 130 19.89 13.75 -2.86
CA HIS A 130 20.85 12.65 -3.08
C HIS A 130 21.14 11.86 -1.79
N SER A 131 21.26 12.55 -0.64
CA SER A 131 21.48 11.89 0.66
C SER A 131 20.27 11.03 1.07
N LEU A 132 19.04 11.48 0.81
CA LEU A 132 17.83 10.71 1.06
C LEU A 132 17.72 9.50 0.11
N TRP A 133 18.02 9.67 -1.17
CA TRP A 133 18.06 8.55 -2.11
C TRP A 133 19.04 7.47 -1.66
N ARG A 134 20.26 7.85 -1.26
CA ARG A 134 21.25 6.93 -0.69
C ARG A 134 20.69 6.22 0.56
N MET A 135 20.04 6.94 1.47
CA MET A 135 19.40 6.38 2.68
C MET A 135 18.39 5.29 2.33
N TYR A 136 17.47 5.56 1.38
CA TYR A 136 16.46 4.57 0.97
C TYR A 136 17.07 3.38 0.25
N THR A 137 18.07 3.59 -0.59
CA THR A 137 18.80 2.50 -1.27
C THR A 137 19.51 1.59 -0.27
N MET A 138 20.14 2.17 0.75
CA MET A 138 20.81 1.39 1.80
C MET A 138 19.79 0.67 2.70
N TYR A 139 18.65 1.28 2.97
CA TYR A 139 17.56 0.63 3.71
C TYR A 139 16.99 -0.56 2.93
N ALA A 140 16.72 -0.38 1.64
CA ALA A 140 16.26 -1.44 0.75
C ALA A 140 17.25 -2.62 0.71
N ALA A 141 18.55 -2.33 0.56
CA ALA A 141 19.58 -3.36 0.58
C ALA A 141 19.61 -4.16 1.91
N ARG A 142 19.42 -3.50 3.05
CA ARG A 142 19.33 -4.19 4.36
C ARG A 142 18.11 -5.11 4.46
N ARG A 143 17.02 -4.76 3.79
CA ARG A 143 15.78 -5.55 3.74
C ARG A 143 15.79 -6.63 2.67
N GLY A 144 16.80 -6.67 1.81
CA GLY A 144 16.89 -7.58 0.68
C GLY A 144 15.96 -7.19 -0.47
N TRP A 145 15.53 -5.92 -0.53
CA TRP A 145 14.75 -5.36 -1.62
C TRP A 145 15.65 -4.92 -2.76
N GLN A 146 15.12 -4.92 -3.98
CA GLN A 146 15.82 -4.46 -5.17
C GLN A 146 15.43 -3.02 -5.47
N CYS A 147 16.40 -2.20 -5.90
CA CYS A 147 16.17 -0.82 -6.31
C CYS A 147 16.64 -0.64 -7.75
N GLU A 148 15.78 -0.04 -8.58
CA GLU A 148 16.12 0.33 -9.95
C GLU A 148 15.83 1.81 -10.18
N THR A 149 16.80 2.56 -10.70
CA THR A 149 16.62 3.98 -11.03
C THR A 149 15.91 4.12 -12.38
N ILE A 150 14.74 4.77 -12.37
CA ILE A 150 13.93 5.00 -13.56
C ILE A 150 14.35 6.30 -14.26
N SER A 151 14.55 7.38 -13.46
CA SER A 151 14.91 8.69 -13.99
C SER A 151 15.72 9.47 -12.97
N GLU A 152 16.74 10.20 -13.42
CA GLU A 152 17.61 11.02 -12.59
C GLU A 152 17.90 12.36 -13.30
N ASN A 153 17.81 13.45 -12.52
CA ASN A 153 18.21 14.80 -12.97
C ASN A 153 19.32 15.32 -12.04
N PRO A 154 20.60 14.98 -12.31
CA PRO A 154 21.71 15.36 -11.46
C PRO A 154 22.05 16.85 -11.58
N THR A 155 22.76 17.39 -10.55
CA THR A 155 23.34 18.73 -10.57
C THR A 155 24.85 18.66 -10.72
N GLU A 156 25.48 19.79 -11.10
CA GLU A 156 26.94 19.87 -11.30
C GLU A 156 27.75 19.59 -10.01
N LEU A 157 27.15 19.80 -8.83
CA LEU A 157 27.80 19.59 -7.53
C LEU A 157 27.50 18.21 -6.92
N GLY A 158 26.99 17.26 -7.69
CA GLY A 158 26.71 15.90 -7.24
C GLY A 158 25.41 15.75 -6.45
N GLY A 159 24.52 16.75 -6.49
CA GLY A 159 23.14 16.65 -6.02
C GLY A 159 22.20 16.11 -7.10
N VAL A 160 20.93 15.93 -6.74
CA VAL A 160 19.87 15.59 -7.68
C VAL A 160 18.68 16.54 -7.52
N LYS A 161 18.22 17.16 -8.61
CA LYS A 161 17.01 17.99 -8.62
C LYS A 161 15.76 17.12 -8.45
N GLU A 162 15.78 15.98 -9.13
CA GLU A 162 14.73 14.99 -9.13
C GLU A 162 15.32 13.61 -9.35
N ILE A 163 14.86 12.62 -8.62
CA ILE A 163 15.16 11.22 -8.87
C ILE A 163 13.91 10.38 -8.65
N VAL A 164 13.66 9.47 -9.59
CA VAL A 164 12.57 8.49 -9.55
C VAL A 164 13.19 7.11 -9.62
N PHE A 165 12.83 6.24 -8.70
CA PHE A 165 13.32 4.87 -8.66
C PHE A 165 12.26 3.91 -8.11
N SER A 166 12.28 2.67 -8.56
CA SER A 166 11.46 1.59 -8.02
C SER A 166 12.16 0.90 -6.85
N VAL A 167 11.36 0.39 -5.94
CA VAL A 167 11.80 -0.53 -4.89
C VAL A 167 10.89 -1.74 -4.90
N GLU A 168 11.46 -2.89 -5.22
CA GLU A 168 10.76 -4.16 -5.37
C GLU A 168 11.09 -5.12 -4.23
N GLY A 169 10.08 -5.75 -3.67
CA GLY A 169 10.22 -6.72 -2.59
C GLY A 169 8.92 -6.94 -1.83
N PRO A 170 8.92 -7.82 -0.84
CA PRO A 170 7.74 -8.08 -0.01
C PRO A 170 7.47 -6.90 0.94
N ASP A 171 6.20 -6.53 1.09
CA ASP A 171 5.70 -5.54 2.06
C ASP A 171 6.41 -4.15 1.99
N VAL A 172 6.85 -3.74 0.80
CA VAL A 172 7.61 -2.49 0.62
C VAL A 172 6.73 -1.28 0.90
N TYR A 173 5.53 -1.23 0.31
CA TYR A 173 4.62 -0.09 0.49
C TYR A 173 4.19 0.06 1.95
N SER A 174 3.94 -1.02 2.68
CA SER A 174 3.54 -1.01 4.09
C SER A 174 4.50 -0.22 4.99
N ARG A 175 5.78 -0.16 4.61
CA ARG A 175 6.84 0.54 5.36
C ARG A 175 7.15 1.91 4.80
N LEU A 176 7.29 2.02 3.48
CA LEU A 176 7.73 3.25 2.83
C LEU A 176 6.60 4.28 2.67
N LYS A 177 5.32 3.92 2.76
CA LYS A 177 4.19 4.86 2.72
C LYS A 177 4.30 5.99 3.75
N PHE A 178 4.97 5.75 4.88
CA PHE A 178 5.21 6.75 5.91
C PHE A 178 6.34 7.74 5.58
N GLU A 179 7.06 7.52 4.49
CA GLU A 179 8.13 8.42 4.05
C GLU A 179 7.62 9.54 3.13
N SER A 180 6.36 9.47 2.71
CA SER A 180 5.75 10.49 1.86
C SER A 180 5.56 11.82 2.61
N GLY A 181 6.01 12.92 1.99
CA GLY A 181 5.87 14.27 2.54
C GLY A 181 7.11 15.12 2.39
N VAL A 182 7.18 16.19 3.20
CA VAL A 182 8.27 17.17 3.18
C VAL A 182 9.33 16.85 4.24
N HIS A 183 10.54 16.56 3.80
CA HIS A 183 11.71 16.33 4.64
C HIS A 183 12.53 17.61 4.75
N ARG A 184 12.77 18.07 5.98
CA ARG A 184 13.51 19.29 6.24
C ARG A 184 14.90 18.99 6.78
N VAL A 185 15.94 19.59 6.19
CA VAL A 185 17.31 19.49 6.66
C VAL A 185 17.78 20.82 7.26
N GLN A 186 18.55 20.74 8.33
CA GLN A 186 19.25 21.84 8.97
C GLN A 186 20.74 21.48 9.10
N ARG A 187 21.58 22.04 8.22
CA ARG A 187 23.03 21.88 8.27
C ARG A 187 23.73 23.10 7.71
N VAL A 188 25.02 23.21 7.93
CA VAL A 188 25.88 24.14 7.20
C VAL A 188 26.18 23.51 5.85
N PRO A 189 25.74 24.09 4.72
CA PRO A 189 26.02 23.55 3.39
C PRO A 189 27.52 23.52 3.11
N GLU A 190 27.97 22.60 2.28
CA GLU A 190 29.35 22.56 1.79
C GLU A 190 29.69 23.80 0.95
N THR A 191 28.68 24.45 0.39
CA THR A 191 28.79 25.69 -0.39
C THR A 191 28.80 26.96 0.46
N GLU A 192 28.58 26.85 1.78
CA GLU A 192 28.51 28.01 2.69
C GLU A 192 29.87 28.34 3.30
N THR A 193 30.39 29.51 2.98
CA THR A 193 31.74 29.96 3.44
C THR A 193 31.73 30.61 4.84
N GLN A 194 30.57 31.05 5.34
CA GLN A 194 30.46 31.78 6.62
C GLN A 194 29.98 30.91 7.77
N GLY A 195 29.82 29.59 7.54
CA GLY A 195 29.38 28.63 8.56
C GLY A 195 27.93 28.81 9.06
N ARG A 196 27.07 29.46 8.29
CA ARG A 196 25.67 29.67 8.67
C ARG A 196 24.86 28.41 8.43
N ILE A 197 23.98 28.07 9.38
CA ILE A 197 23.06 26.96 9.24
C ILE A 197 21.95 27.34 8.26
N HIS A 198 21.82 26.57 7.18
CA HIS A 198 20.72 26.71 6.24
C HIS A 198 19.62 25.68 6.53
N THR A 199 18.40 26.03 6.15
CA THR A 199 17.24 25.15 6.23
C THR A 199 16.72 24.91 4.82
N SER A 200 16.84 23.66 4.37
CA SER A 200 16.37 23.23 3.04
C SER A 200 15.30 22.16 3.16
N THR A 201 14.53 21.99 2.12
CA THR A 201 13.46 20.98 2.04
C THR A 201 13.60 20.11 0.81
N VAL A 202 13.17 18.87 0.96
CA VAL A 202 13.05 17.87 -0.09
C VAL A 202 11.68 17.25 0.05
N THR A 203 10.99 17.04 -1.05
CA THR A 203 9.71 16.34 -1.08
C THR A 203 9.92 14.90 -1.52
N VAL A 204 9.25 13.98 -0.85
CA VAL A 204 9.24 12.55 -1.17
C VAL A 204 7.81 12.14 -1.45
N ALA A 205 7.56 11.56 -2.61
CA ALA A 205 6.31 10.89 -2.92
C ALA A 205 6.55 9.38 -2.98
N VAL A 206 5.65 8.60 -2.40
CA VAL A 206 5.68 7.14 -2.37
C VAL A 206 4.39 6.63 -2.96
N MET A 207 4.47 6.04 -4.14
CA MET A 207 3.32 5.54 -4.86
C MET A 207 3.43 4.03 -5.01
N PRO A 208 2.34 3.27 -4.80
CA PRO A 208 2.35 1.85 -5.10
C PRO A 208 2.53 1.64 -6.60
N GLU A 209 3.27 0.60 -6.97
CA GLU A 209 3.43 0.24 -8.37
C GLU A 209 2.09 -0.16 -8.98
N ALA A 210 1.81 0.37 -10.17
CA ALA A 210 0.58 0.09 -10.88
C ALA A 210 0.61 -1.31 -11.49
N GLU A 211 -0.46 -2.06 -11.32
CA GLU A 211 -0.69 -3.24 -12.14
C GLU A 211 -1.05 -2.82 -13.57
N GLU A 212 -0.65 -3.64 -14.56
CA GLU A 212 -1.06 -3.40 -15.94
C GLU A 212 -2.60 -3.34 -16.04
N VAL A 213 -3.08 -2.27 -16.65
CA VAL A 213 -4.51 -2.06 -16.82
C VAL A 213 -5.03 -2.98 -17.92
N GLU A 214 -5.43 -4.19 -17.56
CA GLU A 214 -6.11 -5.09 -18.47
C GLU A 214 -7.55 -4.65 -18.72
N LEU A 215 -7.96 -4.69 -19.98
CA LEU A 215 -9.32 -4.38 -20.41
C LEU A 215 -9.96 -5.62 -21.06
N GLU A 216 -10.86 -6.26 -20.35
CA GLU A 216 -11.78 -7.24 -20.89
C GLU A 216 -13.11 -6.58 -21.24
N ILE A 217 -13.52 -6.68 -22.50
CA ILE A 217 -14.83 -6.18 -22.96
C ILE A 217 -15.80 -7.35 -23.03
N ASN A 218 -16.82 -7.33 -22.18
CA ASN A 218 -17.86 -8.35 -22.23
C ASN A 218 -18.73 -8.11 -23.47
N PRO A 219 -18.94 -9.11 -24.34
CA PRO A 219 -19.81 -8.97 -25.51
C PRO A 219 -21.27 -8.57 -25.19
N LYS A 220 -21.75 -8.84 -23.98
CA LYS A 220 -23.09 -8.45 -23.51
C LYS A 220 -23.24 -6.94 -23.30
N ASP A 221 -22.12 -6.25 -23.06
CA ASP A 221 -22.08 -4.80 -22.83
C ASP A 221 -21.97 -4.01 -24.13
N LEU A 222 -22.00 -4.71 -25.28
CA LEU A 222 -21.89 -4.10 -26.58
C LEU A 222 -23.26 -4.16 -27.33
N ARG A 223 -23.71 -2.98 -27.78
CA ARG A 223 -24.76 -2.88 -28.76
C ARG A 223 -24.15 -2.57 -30.12
N ILE A 224 -24.45 -3.43 -31.11
CA ILE A 224 -23.91 -3.31 -32.45
C ILE A 224 -25.08 -3.04 -33.42
N ASP A 225 -25.09 -1.85 -33.99
CA ASP A 225 -26.08 -1.41 -34.96
C ASP A 225 -25.43 -1.33 -36.35
N THR A 226 -26.16 -1.79 -37.38
CA THR A 226 -25.74 -1.69 -38.76
C THR A 226 -26.52 -0.57 -39.46
N PHE A 227 -25.85 0.22 -40.27
CA PHE A 227 -26.46 1.32 -40.99
C PHE A 227 -25.87 1.49 -42.40
N ARG A 228 -26.43 2.38 -43.19
CA ARG A 228 -25.94 2.66 -44.53
C ARG A 228 -24.76 3.62 -44.45
N SER A 229 -23.69 3.31 -45.18
CA SER A 229 -22.53 4.22 -45.29
C SER A 229 -22.96 5.53 -45.93
N SER A 230 -22.45 6.65 -45.46
CA SER A 230 -22.61 7.97 -46.05
C SER A 230 -21.37 8.35 -46.86
N GLY A 231 -21.55 8.95 -48.07
CA GLY A 231 -20.46 9.42 -48.90
C GLY A 231 -20.74 9.37 -50.38
N ALA A 232 -19.84 9.96 -51.19
CA ALA A 232 -19.92 9.90 -52.66
C ALA A 232 -19.58 8.48 -53.12
N GLY A 233 -20.58 7.72 -53.57
CA GLY A 233 -20.40 6.34 -54.06
C GLY A 233 -21.58 5.83 -54.89
N GLY A 234 -21.34 4.76 -55.67
CA GLY A 234 -22.31 4.14 -56.56
C GLY A 234 -23.35 3.27 -55.85
N GLN A 235 -24.08 2.39 -56.58
CA GLN A 235 -25.15 1.55 -56.08
C GLN A 235 -24.85 0.73 -54.83
N HIS A 236 -23.57 0.37 -54.56
CA HIS A 236 -23.16 -0.43 -53.43
C HIS A 236 -23.35 0.33 -52.09
N ILE A 237 -22.94 1.59 -52.02
CA ILE A 237 -23.04 2.44 -50.84
C ILE A 237 -24.51 2.71 -50.48
N ASN A 238 -25.37 2.88 -51.45
CA ASN A 238 -26.78 3.22 -51.25
C ASN A 238 -27.69 2.01 -50.91
N LYS A 239 -27.25 0.76 -51.21
CA LYS A 239 -28.06 -0.44 -51.04
C LYS A 239 -27.61 -1.36 -49.91
N THR A 240 -26.31 -1.34 -49.52
CA THR A 240 -25.77 -2.26 -48.52
C THR A 240 -25.59 -1.58 -47.16
N LEU A 241 -25.97 -2.30 -46.07
CA LEU A 241 -25.78 -1.90 -44.67
C LEU A 241 -24.37 -2.34 -44.24
N SER A 242 -23.33 -1.69 -44.79
CA SER A 242 -21.93 -2.05 -44.49
C SER A 242 -21.33 -1.28 -43.36
N ALA A 243 -21.89 -0.13 -42.97
CA ALA A 243 -21.43 0.64 -41.85
C ALA A 243 -21.90 0.05 -40.51
N ILE A 244 -21.02 0.10 -39.53
CA ILE A 244 -21.21 -0.43 -38.18
C ILE A 244 -21.07 0.70 -37.15
N ARG A 245 -22.01 0.71 -36.20
CA ARG A 245 -21.93 1.50 -34.97
C ARG A 245 -21.87 0.53 -33.79
N VAL A 246 -20.84 0.63 -33.00
CA VAL A 246 -20.67 -0.12 -31.77
C VAL A 246 -20.81 0.84 -30.59
N THR A 247 -21.76 0.55 -29.70
CA THR A 247 -21.98 1.32 -28.46
C THR A 247 -21.63 0.44 -27.27
N HIS A 248 -20.74 0.92 -26.43
CA HIS A 248 -20.45 0.29 -25.13
C HIS A 248 -21.46 0.82 -24.11
N LEU A 249 -22.36 -0.04 -23.65
CA LEU A 249 -23.51 0.35 -22.83
C LEU A 249 -23.12 0.97 -21.48
N PRO A 250 -22.12 0.45 -20.72
CA PRO A 250 -21.78 1.01 -19.42
C PRO A 250 -21.19 2.42 -19.48
N THR A 251 -20.36 2.71 -20.50
CA THR A 251 -19.69 4.03 -20.64
C THR A 251 -20.41 4.96 -21.59
N GLY A 252 -21.37 4.46 -22.38
CA GLY A 252 -22.03 5.22 -23.44
C GLY A 252 -21.12 5.55 -24.64
N MET A 253 -19.89 5.02 -24.70
CA MET A 253 -18.96 5.29 -25.77
C MET A 253 -19.45 4.69 -27.09
N VAL A 254 -19.42 5.50 -28.14
CA VAL A 254 -19.86 5.11 -29.48
C VAL A 254 -18.72 5.19 -30.46
N VAL A 255 -18.55 4.15 -31.25
CA VAL A 255 -17.58 4.10 -32.37
C VAL A 255 -18.31 3.69 -33.64
N GLU A 256 -18.13 4.47 -34.69
CA GLU A 256 -18.66 4.18 -36.04
C GLU A 256 -17.51 3.86 -36.99
N CYS A 257 -17.71 2.87 -37.83
CA CYS A 257 -16.77 2.50 -38.87
C CYS A 257 -17.51 2.21 -40.18
N GLN A 258 -17.12 2.88 -41.26
CA GLN A 258 -17.69 2.74 -42.60
C GLN A 258 -16.65 2.71 -43.74
N ASP A 259 -15.35 2.50 -43.37
CA ASP A 259 -14.23 2.65 -44.28
C ASP A 259 -14.09 1.50 -45.28
N GLN A 260 -14.57 0.31 -44.90
CA GLN A 260 -14.45 -0.89 -45.71
C GLN A 260 -15.80 -1.29 -46.32
N ARG A 261 -15.72 -2.04 -47.46
CA ARG A 261 -16.91 -2.58 -48.12
C ARG A 261 -17.53 -3.74 -47.35
N SER A 262 -16.75 -4.43 -46.54
CA SER A 262 -17.17 -5.58 -45.74
C SER A 262 -17.67 -5.13 -44.36
N GLN A 263 -18.92 -5.51 -44.02
CA GLN A 263 -19.52 -5.28 -42.72
C GLN A 263 -18.67 -5.92 -41.58
N ARG A 264 -18.11 -7.12 -41.86
CA ARG A 264 -17.26 -7.84 -40.86
C ARG A 264 -16.00 -7.08 -40.57
N GLU A 265 -15.32 -6.56 -41.60
CA GLU A 265 -14.08 -5.76 -41.42
C GLU A 265 -14.35 -4.45 -40.69
N ASN A 266 -15.47 -3.78 -40.97
CA ASN A 266 -15.90 -2.59 -40.24
C ASN A 266 -16.21 -2.89 -38.79
N LYS A 267 -16.84 -4.04 -38.48
CA LYS A 267 -17.07 -4.49 -37.10
C LYS A 267 -15.78 -4.72 -36.35
N ASP A 268 -14.85 -5.48 -36.93
CA ASP A 268 -13.57 -5.81 -36.29
C ASP A 268 -12.73 -4.54 -36.05
N ARG A 269 -12.79 -3.59 -36.99
CA ARG A 269 -12.11 -2.30 -36.87
C ARG A 269 -12.75 -1.42 -35.79
N ALA A 270 -14.08 -1.34 -35.78
CA ALA A 270 -14.81 -0.59 -34.76
C ALA A 270 -14.54 -1.12 -33.35
N LEU A 271 -14.48 -2.45 -33.15
CA LEU A 271 -14.13 -3.08 -31.89
C LEU A 271 -12.70 -2.78 -31.46
N LYS A 272 -11.73 -2.77 -32.40
CA LYS A 272 -10.34 -2.38 -32.11
C LYS A 272 -10.26 -0.93 -31.64
N VAL A 273 -10.94 -0.02 -32.33
CA VAL A 273 -10.96 1.40 -31.97
C VAL A 273 -11.65 1.61 -30.64
N LEU A 274 -12.77 0.91 -30.39
CA LEU A 274 -13.47 0.96 -29.11
C LEU A 274 -12.57 0.49 -27.95
N ARG A 275 -11.88 -0.65 -28.14
CA ARG A 275 -10.92 -1.17 -27.13
C ARG A 275 -9.84 -0.16 -26.82
N SER A 276 -9.24 0.45 -27.84
CA SER A 276 -8.20 1.47 -27.69
C SER A 276 -8.70 2.70 -26.92
N ARG A 277 -9.92 3.17 -27.21
CA ARG A 277 -10.52 4.32 -26.53
C ARG A 277 -10.91 4.03 -25.09
N LEU A 278 -11.46 2.85 -24.84
CA LEU A 278 -11.79 2.43 -23.46
C LEU A 278 -10.54 2.24 -22.61
N LEU A 279 -9.46 1.67 -23.20
CA LEU A 279 -8.17 1.55 -22.51
C LEU A 279 -7.60 2.93 -22.19
N GLN A 280 -7.63 3.86 -23.17
CA GLN A 280 -7.17 5.23 -22.94
C GLN A 280 -7.98 5.93 -21.84
N GLN A 281 -9.31 5.82 -21.86
CA GLN A 281 -10.17 6.41 -20.83
C GLN A 281 -9.85 5.84 -19.43
N LYS A 282 -9.60 4.54 -19.35
CA LYS A 282 -9.23 3.88 -18.09
C LYS A 282 -7.85 4.35 -17.61
N GLN A 283 -6.90 4.52 -18.54
CA GLN A 283 -5.57 5.04 -18.25
C GLN A 283 -5.63 6.50 -17.80
N ASP A 284 -6.39 7.34 -18.49
CA ASP A 284 -6.54 8.77 -18.12
C ASP A 284 -7.15 8.91 -16.71
N ALA A 285 -8.16 8.09 -16.37
CA ALA A 285 -8.76 8.09 -15.03
C ALA A 285 -7.75 7.63 -13.95
N TYR A 286 -6.96 6.61 -14.25
CA TYR A 286 -5.88 6.15 -13.37
C TYR A 286 -4.81 7.24 -13.17
N ASP A 287 -4.39 7.88 -14.26
CA ASP A 287 -3.38 8.94 -14.21
C ASP A 287 -3.87 10.16 -13.42
N GLU A 288 -5.16 10.51 -13.51
CA GLU A 288 -5.78 11.57 -12.70
C GLU A 288 -5.75 11.21 -11.21
N GLU A 289 -6.14 10.00 -10.83
CA GLU A 289 -6.11 9.53 -9.45
C GLU A 289 -4.67 9.47 -8.91
N TYR A 290 -3.74 8.92 -9.70
CA TYR A 290 -2.31 8.85 -9.37
C TYR A 290 -1.73 10.25 -9.12
N ASN A 291 -2.00 11.19 -10.02
CA ASN A 291 -1.53 12.57 -9.89
C ASN A 291 -2.15 13.29 -8.69
N ALA A 292 -3.44 13.09 -8.42
CA ALA A 292 -4.11 13.66 -7.24
C ALA A 292 -3.50 13.10 -5.95
N ARG A 293 -3.27 11.78 -5.86
CA ARG A 293 -2.63 11.12 -4.70
C ARG A 293 -1.20 11.65 -4.50
N ARG A 294 -0.42 11.73 -5.59
CA ARG A 294 0.94 12.28 -5.56
C ARG A 294 0.95 13.75 -5.09
N GLN A 295 0.04 14.58 -5.61
CA GLN A 295 -0.05 15.99 -5.22
C GLN A 295 -0.41 16.16 -3.75
N SER A 296 -1.30 15.32 -3.20
CA SER A 296 -1.65 15.36 -1.79
C SER A 296 -0.47 15.00 -0.87
N GLN A 297 0.43 14.11 -1.31
CA GLN A 297 1.61 13.72 -0.55
C GLN A 297 2.70 14.80 -0.54
N VAL A 298 2.90 15.48 -1.66
CA VAL A 298 3.99 16.46 -1.84
C VAL A 298 3.62 17.83 -1.26
N GLY A 299 2.32 18.16 -1.22
CA GLY A 299 1.84 19.47 -0.78
C GLY A 299 2.46 20.63 -1.58
N SER A 300 2.76 21.75 -0.92
CA SER A 300 3.47 22.89 -1.51
C SER A 300 5.00 22.78 -1.46
N GLY A 301 5.54 21.80 -0.72
CA GLY A 301 6.97 21.69 -0.45
C GLY A 301 7.52 22.76 0.51
N ASP A 302 6.65 23.52 1.18
CA ASP A 302 7.05 24.56 2.11
C ASP A 302 7.68 23.96 3.39
N ARG A 303 8.57 24.73 4.01
CA ARG A 303 9.24 24.35 5.26
C ARG A 303 8.29 24.15 6.44
N SER A 304 7.08 24.70 6.37
CA SER A 304 6.02 24.53 7.38
C SER A 304 5.38 23.13 7.35
N GLU A 305 5.27 22.51 6.18
CA GLU A 305 4.60 21.23 5.95
C GLU A 305 5.47 20.00 6.29
N LYS A 306 6.60 20.23 6.95
CA LYS A 306 7.56 19.18 7.28
C LYS A 306 6.94 18.01 8.06
N ILE A 307 7.17 16.80 7.60
CA ILE A 307 6.90 15.57 8.35
C ILE A 307 8.10 15.23 9.27
N ARG A 308 9.32 15.45 8.78
CA ARG A 308 10.54 15.09 9.50
C ARG A 308 11.63 16.15 9.36
N THR A 309 12.41 16.33 10.43
CA THR A 309 13.57 17.26 10.45
C THR A 309 14.85 16.50 10.76
N TYR A 310 15.84 16.70 9.91
CA TYR A 310 17.22 16.19 10.05
C TYR A 310 18.12 17.35 10.51
N ASN A 311 18.54 17.34 11.77
CA ASN A 311 19.33 18.41 12.38
C ASN A 311 20.77 17.92 12.60
N PHE A 312 21.67 18.28 11.70
CA PHE A 312 23.07 17.87 11.73
C PHE A 312 23.84 18.47 12.93
N PRO A 313 23.71 19.78 13.26
CA PRO A 313 24.42 20.35 14.42
C PRO A 313 24.06 19.68 15.76
N GLN A 314 22.87 19.11 15.87
CA GLN A 314 22.38 18.47 17.09
C GLN A 314 22.38 16.93 17.01
N ASP A 315 22.89 16.37 15.92
CA ASP A 315 22.91 14.92 15.63
C ASP A 315 21.58 14.23 15.96
N ARG A 316 20.47 14.81 15.45
CA ARG A 316 19.13 14.28 15.72
C ARG A 316 18.22 14.29 14.50
N VAL A 317 17.32 13.30 14.46
CA VAL A 317 16.18 13.22 13.56
C VAL A 317 14.90 13.35 14.39
N THR A 318 13.98 14.22 13.98
CA THR A 318 12.70 14.42 14.66
C THR A 318 11.57 14.18 13.67
N ASP A 319 10.72 13.18 13.92
CA ASP A 319 9.47 12.99 13.22
C ASP A 319 8.37 13.78 13.95
N HIS A 320 7.75 14.72 13.24
CA HIS A 320 6.78 15.65 13.85
C HIS A 320 5.38 15.07 13.98
N ARG A 321 5.07 13.99 13.25
CA ARG A 321 3.75 13.35 13.30
C ARG A 321 3.47 12.68 14.63
N ILE A 322 4.50 12.04 15.20
CA ILE A 322 4.42 11.32 16.47
C ILE A 322 5.31 11.92 17.56
N GLY A 323 5.97 13.05 17.29
CA GLY A 323 6.87 13.71 18.24
C GLY A 323 8.16 12.91 18.55
N LEU A 324 8.48 11.88 17.76
CA LEU A 324 9.65 11.03 17.96
C LEU A 324 10.95 11.82 17.69
N THR A 325 11.88 11.75 18.62
CA THR A 325 13.23 12.33 18.46
C THR A 325 14.28 11.26 18.69
N LEU A 326 15.10 11.01 17.67
CA LEU A 326 16.19 10.04 17.70
C LEU A 326 17.53 10.76 17.59
N ARG A 327 18.52 10.30 18.34
CA ARG A 327 19.93 10.65 18.18
C ARG A 327 20.61 9.66 17.24
N ASN A 328 21.79 10.01 16.72
CA ASN A 328 22.51 9.28 15.70
C ASN A 328 21.86 9.43 14.31
N LEU A 329 21.82 10.67 13.84
CA LEU A 329 21.32 11.03 12.51
C LEU A 329 22.05 10.26 11.40
N GLN A 330 23.37 10.09 11.53
CA GLN A 330 24.17 9.36 10.55
C GLN A 330 23.71 7.90 10.40
N GLY A 331 23.38 7.22 11.50
CA GLY A 331 22.85 5.86 11.44
C GLY A 331 21.56 5.76 10.63
N VAL A 332 20.66 6.74 10.79
CA VAL A 332 19.43 6.80 10.00
C VAL A 332 19.74 7.02 8.52
N LEU A 333 20.65 7.96 8.17
CA LEU A 333 21.08 8.21 6.80
C LEU A 333 21.84 7.03 6.17
N ASP A 334 22.44 6.17 6.97
CA ASP A 334 23.07 4.93 6.53
C ASP A 334 22.09 3.74 6.48
N GLY A 335 20.78 4.02 6.48
CA GLY A 335 19.71 3.05 6.25
C GLY A 335 19.17 2.35 7.50
N ASP A 336 19.41 2.86 8.73
CA ASP A 336 18.74 2.38 9.95
C ASP A 336 17.38 3.06 10.14
N LEU A 337 16.52 2.89 9.14
CA LEU A 337 15.24 3.58 9.06
C LEU A 337 14.14 2.92 9.91
N ASP A 338 14.29 1.65 10.27
CA ASP A 338 13.31 0.92 11.10
C ASP A 338 13.03 1.63 12.42
N ARG A 339 14.05 2.26 13.03
CA ARG A 339 13.89 3.03 14.27
C ARG A 339 12.89 4.18 14.17
N VAL A 340 12.60 4.63 12.95
CA VAL A 340 11.61 5.68 12.67
C VAL A 340 10.30 5.05 12.17
N VAL A 341 10.39 4.08 11.26
CA VAL A 341 9.23 3.47 10.59
C VAL A 341 8.40 2.61 11.56
N GLU A 342 9.03 1.81 12.42
CA GLU A 342 8.29 0.95 13.36
C GLU A 342 7.40 1.72 14.33
N PRO A 343 7.86 2.81 14.98
CA PRO A 343 6.97 3.65 15.79
C PRO A 343 5.83 4.30 15.00
N LEU A 344 6.05 4.63 13.71
CA LEU A 344 5.00 5.18 12.85
C LEU A 344 3.95 4.13 12.51
N ILE A 345 4.36 2.89 12.21
CA ILE A 345 3.45 1.77 12.00
C ILE A 345 2.59 1.52 13.24
N LEU A 346 3.19 1.55 14.43
CA LEU A 346 2.45 1.38 15.68
C LEU A 346 1.44 2.51 15.91
N ALA A 347 1.84 3.75 15.68
CA ALA A 347 0.96 4.91 15.82
C ALA A 347 -0.22 4.88 14.81
N ASP A 348 0.02 4.49 13.57
CA ASP A 348 -1.03 4.32 12.54
C ASP A 348 -2.03 3.23 12.95
N ARG A 349 -1.52 2.10 13.47
CA ARG A 349 -2.37 1.02 13.98
C ARG A 349 -3.22 1.45 15.17
N GLU A 350 -2.64 2.17 16.13
CA GLU A 350 -3.38 2.71 17.27
C GLU A 350 -4.47 3.71 16.83
N GLU A 351 -4.19 4.54 15.84
CA GLU A 351 -5.15 5.49 15.30
C GLU A 351 -6.32 4.78 14.61
N LYS A 352 -6.04 3.77 13.79
CA LYS A 352 -7.05 2.94 13.14
C LYS A 352 -7.94 2.20 14.15
N LEU A 353 -7.35 1.67 15.23
CA LEU A 353 -8.11 1.06 16.33
C LEU A 353 -9.06 2.05 17.02
N LYS A 354 -8.63 3.29 17.25
CA LYS A 354 -9.48 4.33 17.83
C LYS A 354 -10.63 4.73 16.90
N GLN A 355 -10.38 4.77 15.60
CA GLN A 355 -11.41 5.10 14.59
C GLN A 355 -12.46 3.97 14.51
N SER A 356 -12.06 2.71 14.43
CA SER A 356 -12.98 1.57 14.41
C SER A 356 -13.85 1.51 15.67
N SER A 357 -13.26 1.74 16.86
CA SER A 357 -14.00 1.80 18.13
C SER A 357 -15.02 2.94 18.20
N THR A 358 -14.84 4.01 17.41
CA THR A 358 -15.74 5.18 17.39
C THR A 358 -16.89 5.00 16.40
N GLU A 359 -16.69 4.23 15.33
CA GLU A 359 -17.74 3.89 14.35
C GLU A 359 -18.73 2.85 14.90
N GLU A 360 -18.28 1.92 15.73
CA GLU A 360 -19.10 0.92 16.38
C GLU A 360 -19.98 1.49 17.52
N GLY A 361 -19.68 2.70 18.01
CA GLY A 361 -20.44 3.41 19.05
C GLY A 361 -21.56 4.32 18.53
N LYS A 362 -21.78 4.39 17.21
CA LYS A 362 -22.85 5.15 16.58
C LYS A 362 -23.94 4.25 16.01
#